data_da3c550a2e3d4d7629d60b0f41ed3174
#
_entry.id   da3c550a2e3d4d7629d60b0f41ed3174
#
_cell.length_a   1.000
_cell.length_b   1.000
_cell.length_c   1.000
_cell.angle_alpha   90.00
_cell.angle_beta   90.00
_cell.angle_gamma   90.00
#
_symmetry.space_group_name_H-M   'P 1'
#
loop_
_entity.id
_entity.type
_entity.pdbx_description
1 polymer ?
#
loop_
_entity_poly.entity_id
_entity_poly.type
_entity_poly.pdbx_seq_one_letter_code
_entity_poly.pdbx_strand_id
1 'polypeptide(L)'
;MNDSIKQALLAYGSYVREHTGRKLRGSDYLFKGNKNTPISRVQAYRIIRKAADSCELSGVISPHSLRKTFGYHAWKQGTPPVLLMEIYHHSSFSITQRYLGIEQDDRDEVFKNICL
;
A
#
# COMPACT_ATOMS: atom_id res chain seq x y z
N MET A 1 9.78 -3.71 -9.04
CA MET A 1 9.08 -2.41 -8.90
C MET A 1 8.38 -2.13 -10.21
N ASN A 2 7.08 -1.85 -10.21
CA ASN A 2 6.31 -1.59 -11.42
C ASN A 2 6.59 -0.18 -11.98
N ASP A 3 6.20 0.07 -13.24
CA ASP A 3 6.54 1.32 -13.93
C ASP A 3 5.85 2.55 -13.34
N SER A 4 4.62 2.41 -12.82
CA SER A 4 3.92 3.50 -12.15
C SER A 4 4.68 3.99 -10.91
N ILE A 5 5.22 3.08 -10.11
CA ILE A 5 6.05 3.45 -8.94
C ILE A 5 7.35 4.10 -9.38
N LYS A 6 8.00 3.59 -10.45
CA LYS A 6 9.21 4.22 -11.00
C LYS A 6 8.94 5.65 -11.44
N GLN A 7 7.87 5.88 -12.18
CA GLN A 7 7.47 7.22 -12.64
C GLN A 7 7.16 8.15 -11.47
N ALA A 8 6.42 7.68 -10.44
CA ALA A 8 6.14 8.46 -9.25
C ALA A 8 7.42 8.86 -8.50
N LEU A 9 8.39 7.95 -8.38
CA LEU A 9 9.69 8.24 -7.76
C LEU A 9 10.53 9.23 -8.57
N LEU A 10 10.52 9.13 -9.89
CA LEU A 10 11.20 10.08 -10.79
C LEU A 10 10.57 11.47 -10.67
N ALA A 11 9.24 11.56 -10.69
CA ALA A 11 8.52 12.83 -10.52
C ALA A 11 8.82 13.45 -9.15
N TYR A 12 8.82 12.66 -8.08
CA TYR A 12 9.20 13.11 -6.75
C TYR A 12 10.67 13.60 -6.71
N GLY A 13 11.59 12.88 -7.35
CA GLY A 13 13.00 13.28 -7.45
C GLY A 13 13.17 14.62 -8.17
N SER A 14 12.41 14.86 -9.25
CA SER A 14 12.37 16.15 -9.96
C SER A 14 11.82 17.27 -9.07
N TYR A 15 10.69 17.02 -8.41
CA TYR A 15 10.10 17.94 -7.45
C TYR A 15 11.11 18.37 -6.35
N VAL A 16 11.79 17.39 -5.72
CA VAL A 16 12.80 17.68 -4.70
C VAL A 16 13.94 18.51 -5.27
N ARG A 17 14.41 18.21 -6.48
CA ARG A 17 15.47 18.97 -7.14
C ARG A 17 15.08 20.43 -7.40
N GLU A 18 13.89 20.67 -7.89
CA GLU A 18 13.36 22.00 -8.15
C GLU A 18 13.22 22.83 -6.87
N HIS A 19 12.73 22.24 -5.78
CA HIS A 19 12.45 22.96 -4.54
C HIS A 19 13.66 23.07 -3.59
N THR A 20 14.66 22.21 -3.72
CA THR A 20 15.82 22.18 -2.81
C THR A 20 17.15 22.41 -3.51
N GLY A 21 17.17 22.49 -4.85
CA GLY A 21 18.40 22.57 -5.65
C GLY A 21 19.26 21.30 -5.61
N ARG A 22 18.83 20.25 -4.91
CA ARG A 22 19.62 19.05 -4.63
C ARG A 22 18.96 17.78 -5.19
N LYS A 23 19.75 16.91 -5.81
CA LYS A 23 19.28 15.57 -6.19
C LYS A 23 19.16 14.67 -4.98
N LEU A 24 18.13 13.80 -4.97
CA LEU A 24 18.04 12.70 -4.01
C LEU A 24 19.21 11.73 -4.19
N ARG A 25 19.79 11.29 -3.08
CA ARG A 25 20.85 10.27 -3.01
C ARG A 25 20.26 8.97 -2.48
N GLY A 26 20.91 7.86 -2.76
CA GLY A 26 20.48 6.55 -2.25
C GLY A 26 20.51 6.44 -0.71
N SER A 27 21.25 7.30 -0.04
CA SER A 27 21.30 7.41 1.43
C SER A 27 20.22 8.33 2.02
N ASP A 28 19.46 9.04 1.19
CA ASP A 28 18.41 9.94 1.68
C ASP A 28 17.15 9.18 2.04
N TYR A 29 16.47 9.61 3.10
CA TYR A 29 15.13 9.10 3.38
C TYR A 29 14.15 9.56 2.31
N LEU A 30 13.42 8.62 1.73
CA LEU A 30 12.39 8.93 0.73
C LEU A 30 11.26 9.78 1.33
N PHE A 31 10.81 9.41 2.53
CA PHE A 31 9.80 10.15 3.27
C PHE A 31 10.47 10.87 4.45
N LYS A 32 10.78 12.16 4.26
CA LYS A 32 11.44 12.99 5.24
C LYS A 32 10.46 13.75 6.12
N GLY A 33 10.79 13.81 7.42
CA GLY A 33 10.25 14.78 8.34
C GLY A 33 11.05 16.09 8.35
N ASN A 34 10.60 17.09 9.11
CA ASN A 34 11.19 18.43 9.15
C ASN A 34 12.67 18.48 9.62
N LYS A 35 13.13 17.48 10.36
CA LYS A 35 14.49 17.42 10.92
C LYS A 35 15.46 16.53 10.13
N ASN A 36 15.23 16.32 8.84
CA ASN A 36 16.02 15.40 8.00
C ASN A 36 16.06 13.94 8.52
N THR A 37 15.07 13.56 9.32
CA THR A 37 14.81 12.20 9.80
C THR A 37 13.63 11.61 9.03
N PRO A 38 13.43 10.29 9.04
CA PRO A 38 12.23 9.71 8.43
C PRO A 38 10.96 10.23 9.13
N ILE A 39 9.84 10.29 8.41
CA ILE A 39 8.57 10.64 9.03
C ILE A 39 8.22 9.60 10.10
N SER A 40 7.63 10.07 11.20
CA SER A 40 7.12 9.17 12.24
C SER A 40 5.84 8.46 11.80
N ARG A 41 5.52 7.34 12.46
CA ARG A 41 4.23 6.63 12.23
C ARG A 41 3.02 7.54 12.40
N VAL A 42 3.08 8.44 13.38
CA VAL A 42 2.03 9.43 13.65
C VAL A 42 1.89 10.43 12.50
N GLN A 43 3.01 10.91 11.95
CA GLN A 43 2.98 11.80 10.78
C GLN A 43 2.43 11.08 9.54
N ALA A 44 2.88 9.85 9.27
CA ALA A 44 2.35 9.05 8.17
C ALA A 44 0.83 8.85 8.30
N TYR A 45 0.34 8.50 9.48
CA TYR A 45 -1.09 8.39 9.76
C TYR A 45 -1.84 9.71 9.49
N ARG A 46 -1.33 10.84 10.00
CA ARG A 46 -1.95 12.17 9.81
C ARG A 46 -2.03 12.57 8.33
N ILE A 47 -0.98 12.28 7.55
CA ILE A 47 -0.96 12.58 6.10
C ILE A 47 -2.05 11.78 5.39
N ILE A 48 -2.10 10.46 5.64
CA ILE A 48 -3.10 9.58 5.03
C ILE A 48 -4.51 9.96 5.46
N ARG A 49 -4.71 10.25 6.75
CA ARG A 49 -6.02 10.67 7.27
C ARG A 49 -6.48 11.98 6.61
N LYS A 50 -5.60 12.99 6.53
CA LYS A 50 -5.92 14.25 5.86
C LYS A 50 -6.28 14.06 4.39
N ALA A 51 -5.57 13.20 3.67
CA ALA A 51 -5.89 12.87 2.28
C ALA A 51 -7.26 12.18 2.17
N ALA A 52 -7.55 11.23 3.06
CA ALA A 52 -8.85 10.56 3.10
C ALA A 52 -10.00 11.53 3.38
N ASP A 53 -9.83 12.44 4.34
CA ASP A 53 -10.81 13.47 4.66
C ASP A 53 -11.03 14.42 3.47
N SER A 54 -9.96 14.79 2.74
CA SER A 54 -10.08 15.62 1.52
C SER A 54 -10.80 14.92 0.37
N CYS A 55 -10.85 13.59 0.38
CA CYS A 55 -11.59 12.77 -0.57
C CYS A 55 -12.97 12.33 -0.06
N GLU A 56 -13.41 12.87 1.08
CA GLU A 56 -14.70 12.53 1.72
C GLU A 56 -14.89 11.03 2.00
N LEU A 57 -13.76 10.29 2.20
CA LEU A 57 -13.83 8.88 2.48
C LEU A 57 -14.31 8.63 3.91
N SER A 58 -15.40 7.87 4.04
CA SER A 58 -15.95 7.48 5.34
C SER A 58 -15.06 6.44 6.05
N GLY A 59 -15.14 6.39 7.38
CA GLY A 59 -14.46 5.42 8.21
C GLY A 59 -13.02 5.81 8.59
N VAL A 60 -12.34 4.87 9.24
CA VAL A 60 -10.96 5.08 9.73
C VAL A 60 -9.97 4.62 8.68
N ILE A 61 -9.49 5.54 7.86
CA ILE A 61 -8.44 5.27 6.86
C ILE A 61 -7.06 5.47 7.49
N SER A 62 -6.20 4.49 7.32
CA SER A 62 -4.88 4.42 7.95
C SER A 62 -3.86 3.76 7.01
N PRO A 63 -2.55 3.77 7.33
CA PRO A 63 -1.56 2.97 6.59
C PRO A 63 -1.91 1.48 6.49
N HIS A 64 -2.55 0.93 7.53
CA HIS A 64 -3.05 -0.46 7.50
C HIS A 64 -4.18 -0.66 6.49
N SER A 65 -5.06 0.32 6.33
CA SER A 65 -6.13 0.27 5.32
C SER A 65 -5.55 0.18 3.91
N LEU A 66 -4.54 1.02 3.60
CA LEU A 66 -3.85 0.98 2.30
C LEU A 66 -3.14 -0.37 2.08
N ARG A 67 -2.51 -0.91 3.12
CA ARG A 67 -1.88 -2.23 3.05
C ARG A 67 -2.90 -3.33 2.80
N LYS A 68 -4.06 -3.30 3.49
CA LYS A 68 -5.18 -4.24 3.24
C LYS A 68 -5.70 -4.15 1.82
N THR A 69 -5.93 -2.92 1.33
CA THR A 69 -6.39 -2.65 -0.04
C THR A 69 -5.44 -3.25 -1.07
N PHE A 70 -4.13 -3.07 -0.90
CA PHE A 70 -3.13 -3.69 -1.77
C PHE A 70 -3.29 -5.21 -1.83
N GLY A 71 -3.36 -5.87 -0.69
CA GLY A 71 -3.47 -7.33 -0.64
C GLY A 71 -4.80 -7.86 -1.17
N TYR A 72 -5.91 -7.15 -0.92
CA TYR A 72 -7.21 -7.50 -1.48
C TYR A 72 -7.20 -7.43 -3.01
N HIS A 73 -6.69 -6.35 -3.59
CA HIS A 73 -6.58 -6.25 -5.05
C HIS A 73 -5.59 -7.25 -5.65
N ALA A 74 -4.48 -7.52 -4.97
CA ALA A 74 -3.55 -8.57 -5.41
C ALA A 74 -4.25 -9.96 -5.41
N TRP A 75 -5.04 -10.26 -4.38
CA TRP A 75 -5.88 -11.45 -4.33
C TRP A 75 -6.86 -11.51 -5.51
N LYS A 76 -7.62 -10.45 -5.74
CA LYS A 76 -8.59 -10.37 -6.87
C LYS A 76 -7.92 -10.50 -8.25
N GLN A 77 -6.65 -10.14 -8.38
CA GLN A 77 -5.85 -10.32 -9.60
C GLN A 77 -5.22 -11.71 -9.73
N GLY A 78 -5.55 -12.64 -8.82
CA GLY A 78 -5.07 -14.02 -8.88
C GLY A 78 -3.69 -14.25 -8.29
N THR A 79 -3.17 -13.32 -7.47
CA THR A 79 -1.89 -13.58 -6.77
C THR A 79 -2.01 -14.82 -5.88
N PRO A 80 -1.09 -15.80 -6.00
CA PRO A 80 -1.11 -17.00 -5.19
C PRO A 80 -1.15 -16.73 -3.68
N PRO A 81 -2.00 -17.43 -2.92
CA PRO A 81 -2.13 -17.23 -1.47
C PRO A 81 -0.82 -17.30 -0.71
N VAL A 82 0.09 -18.18 -1.12
CA VAL A 82 1.42 -18.35 -0.50
C VAL A 82 2.25 -17.07 -0.57
N LEU A 83 2.24 -16.38 -1.74
CA LEU A 83 2.94 -15.10 -1.90
C LEU A 83 2.34 -14.01 -1.03
N LEU A 84 1.03 -13.98 -0.86
CA LEU A 84 0.37 -13.02 0.05
C LEU A 84 0.76 -13.30 1.50
N MET A 85 0.81 -14.57 1.91
CA MET A 85 1.27 -14.94 3.24
C MET A 85 2.71 -14.47 3.51
N GLU A 86 3.61 -14.65 2.53
CA GLU A 86 5.00 -14.19 2.62
C GLU A 86 5.10 -12.66 2.74
N ILE A 87 4.38 -11.91 1.89
CA ILE A 87 4.34 -10.43 1.91
C ILE A 87 3.87 -9.89 3.26
N TYR A 88 2.91 -10.58 3.89
CA TYR A 88 2.34 -10.17 5.17
C TYR A 88 3.02 -10.80 6.38
N HIS A 89 3.92 -11.76 6.18
CA HIS A 89 4.56 -12.57 7.22
C HIS A 89 3.54 -13.32 8.09
N HIS A 90 2.50 -13.87 7.46
CA HIS A 90 1.47 -14.63 8.14
C HIS A 90 1.80 -16.13 8.12
N SER A 91 1.54 -16.82 9.23
CA SER A 91 1.81 -18.26 9.38
C SER A 91 0.77 -19.17 8.71
N SER A 92 -0.39 -18.61 8.32
CA SER A 92 -1.44 -19.36 7.63
C SER A 92 -2.25 -18.46 6.69
N PHE A 93 -2.88 -19.09 5.68
CA PHE A 93 -3.76 -18.37 4.77
C PHE A 93 -5.03 -17.89 5.44
N SER A 94 -5.56 -18.60 6.43
CA SER A 94 -6.74 -18.16 7.19
C SER A 94 -6.51 -16.82 7.91
N ILE A 95 -5.30 -16.57 8.40
CA ILE A 95 -4.91 -15.26 8.96
C ILE A 95 -4.92 -14.19 7.86
N THR A 96 -4.36 -14.51 6.69
CA THR A 96 -4.34 -13.58 5.54
C THR A 96 -5.75 -13.26 5.06
N GLN A 97 -6.63 -14.25 4.91
CA GLN A 97 -8.04 -14.07 4.53
C GLN A 97 -8.75 -13.10 5.49
N ARG A 98 -8.66 -13.38 6.81
CA ARG A 98 -9.27 -12.51 7.83
C ARG A 98 -8.68 -11.10 7.79
N TYR A 99 -7.37 -10.98 7.63
CA TYR A 99 -6.70 -9.70 7.54
C TYR A 99 -7.16 -8.88 6.35
N LEU A 100 -7.31 -9.50 5.18
CA LEU A 100 -7.73 -8.84 3.95
C LEU A 100 -9.23 -8.60 3.86
N GLY A 101 -10.04 -9.28 4.69
CA GLY A 101 -11.49 -9.25 4.61
C GLY A 101 -12.02 -10.03 3.40
N ILE A 102 -11.35 -11.12 3.03
CA ILE A 102 -11.81 -12.03 1.96
C ILE A 102 -12.96 -12.86 2.53
N GLU A 103 -14.16 -12.64 2.01
CA GLU A 103 -15.39 -13.28 2.46
C GLU A 103 -15.71 -14.57 1.67
N GLN A 104 -16.78 -15.28 2.07
CA GLN A 104 -17.20 -16.49 1.39
C GLN A 104 -17.61 -16.20 -0.05
N ASP A 105 -18.25 -15.06 -0.31
CA ASP A 105 -18.69 -14.65 -1.65
C ASP A 105 -17.52 -14.54 -2.64
N ASP A 106 -16.35 -14.11 -2.19
CA ASP A 106 -15.12 -14.07 -3.01
C ASP A 106 -14.65 -15.48 -3.42
N ARG A 107 -14.94 -16.50 -2.60
CA ARG A 107 -14.65 -17.91 -2.91
C ARG A 107 -15.67 -18.49 -3.87
N ASP A 108 -16.93 -18.16 -3.67
CA ASP A 108 -18.04 -18.64 -4.51
C ASP A 108 -17.92 -18.11 -5.94
N GLU A 109 -17.36 -16.91 -6.13
CA GLU A 109 -17.06 -16.36 -7.45
C GLU A 109 -16.04 -17.22 -8.22
N VAL A 110 -15.04 -17.79 -7.53
CA VAL A 110 -14.07 -18.71 -8.15
C VAL A 110 -14.78 -19.95 -8.69
N PHE A 111 -15.71 -20.54 -7.91
CA PHE A 111 -16.45 -21.73 -8.34
C PHE A 111 -17.39 -21.46 -9.52
N LYS A 112 -17.97 -20.25 -9.59
CA LYS A 112 -18.84 -19.86 -10.71
C LYS A 112 -18.08 -19.68 -12.03
N ASN A 113 -16.80 -19.34 -11.96
CA ASN A 113 -15.96 -19.05 -13.13
C ASN A 113 -15.17 -20.28 -13.65
N ILE A 114 -15.20 -21.41 -12.92
CA ILE A 114 -14.58 -22.67 -13.38
C ILE A 114 -15.65 -23.47 -14.09
N CYS A 115 -15.58 -23.51 -15.44
CA CYS A 115 -16.29 -24.47 -16.28
C CYS A 115 -15.35 -25.67 -16.51
N LEU A 116 -15.72 -26.85 -15.98
CA LEU A 116 -15.09 -28.13 -16.29
C LEU A 116 -15.75 -28.77 -17.51
#